data_00c21f9e23470c7ae1d08b5ff2489244
#
_entry.id   00c21f9e23470c7ae1d08b5ff2489244
#
_cell.length_a   1.000
_cell.length_b   1.000
_cell.length_c   1.000
_cell.angle_alpha   90.00
_cell.angle_beta   90.00
_cell.angle_gamma   90.00
#
_symmetry.space_group_name_H-M   'P 1'
#
loop_
_entity.id
_entity.type
_entity.pdbx_description
1 polymer ?
#
loop_
_entity_poly.entity_id
_entity_poly.type
_entity_poly.pdbx_seq_one_letter_code
_entity_poly.pdbx_strand_id
1 'polypeptide(L)'
;PADSMRMAAHIGEAFINDAQADLKNQFYELKQFLLSGSSANYDTGAAKPGEGFDASHIAVRDIRIGLDSLLYKGRDMNAVIREFSMNERSGLSITSLTGRAFSNDSIIRIPGIKLQTPHSEIDLSAQTYWELVNIPTTGRLSAGLNAYIGKEDVMLFAGGLPDSFKEAYPFRPLVVRAGTDGNLKQMQISRFTVDLPGAFSMKGGGILENLADSLTRSGTIGLDMITQNLNFLTALTGEAPNGTIVIPDSMNLKARVELKGPEYKANLHLKQGQGSMGVNAELNTSTEAYAADLKIDNLQLHNFLPKDSIYELSLSADAKGRGLDVMSYRALAKLNLSLDQLHYARYQLSNVHLTGALKGALVTANLTSDNALLKMTTDAEYNLAHRYPDGKVTVDVTQLDLHELGLMPQPMKRPLAFNLSAEARQNRVFTHLTSGDMKLNLSARSGVNSLISQSTHFMDVLMKQIDEKALNHAELREALPTAILSFSAGKENPLAYFLATKNISYHDVSMKFGTAPDWGINGKAAVHALKMDTLQLDTIFFT
;
A
#
# COMPACT_ATOMS: atom_id res chain seq x y z
N PRO A 1 21.64 4.53 31.86
CA PRO A 1 22.57 5.58 31.65
C PRO A 1 21.99 6.59 30.73
N ALA A 2 21.87 7.79 31.27
CA ALA A 2 21.12 8.88 30.71
C ALA A 2 21.63 9.25 29.31
N ASP A 3 20.72 9.49 28.41
CA ASP A 3 20.91 10.19 27.17
C ASP A 3 21.58 11.51 27.45
N SER A 4 22.88 11.58 27.19
CA SER A 4 23.63 12.79 27.36
C SER A 4 23.50 13.63 26.09
N MET A 5 22.41 14.41 26.00
CA MET A 5 22.31 15.49 25.03
C MET A 5 23.57 16.34 25.12
N ARG A 6 24.32 16.48 24.03
CA ARG A 6 25.55 17.25 23.96
C ARG A 6 25.31 18.46 23.08
N MET A 7 25.59 19.62 23.62
CA MET A 7 25.60 20.86 22.87
C MET A 7 26.99 21.52 23.03
N ALA A 8 27.55 21.96 21.92
CA ALA A 8 28.79 22.72 21.91
C ALA A 8 28.65 23.85 20.89
N ALA A 9 29.10 25.02 21.25
CA ALA A 9 29.16 26.17 20.34
C ALA A 9 30.52 26.82 20.42
N HIS A 10 31.04 27.22 19.27
CA HIS A 10 32.23 28.08 19.17
C HIS A 10 31.77 29.40 18.54
N ILE A 11 32.06 30.49 19.24
CA ILE A 11 31.81 31.86 18.78
C ILE A 11 33.11 32.37 18.17
N GLY A 12 33.09 32.71 16.88
CA GLY A 12 34.22 33.33 16.20
C GLY A 12 34.33 34.81 16.57
N GLU A 13 33.82 35.66 15.71
CA GLU A 13 33.79 37.10 15.96
C GLU A 13 32.37 37.56 16.21
N ALA A 14 32.17 38.35 17.27
CA ALA A 14 30.91 38.99 17.58
C ALA A 14 31.11 40.51 17.70
N PHE A 15 30.28 41.27 16.98
CA PHE A 15 30.27 42.71 17.05
C PHE A 15 28.88 43.20 17.46
N ILE A 16 28.82 44.08 18.45
CA ILE A 16 27.60 44.68 18.96
C ILE A 16 27.75 46.18 18.91
N ASN A 17 26.83 46.87 18.30
CA ASN A 17 26.78 48.31 18.27
C ASN A 17 25.48 48.82 18.89
N ASP A 18 25.63 49.75 19.83
CA ASP A 18 24.53 50.47 20.48
C ASP A 18 23.46 49.54 21.09
N ALA A 19 23.87 48.85 22.16
CA ALA A 19 22.99 47.95 22.89
C ALA A 19 22.56 48.56 24.22
N GLN A 20 21.25 48.46 24.50
CA GLN A 20 20.66 48.86 25.79
C GLN A 20 19.85 47.69 26.37
N ALA A 21 19.94 47.48 27.67
CA ALA A 21 19.18 46.50 28.39
C ALA A 21 18.66 47.07 29.72
N ASP A 22 17.36 47.03 29.91
CA ASP A 22 16.70 47.31 31.19
C ASP A 22 15.94 46.09 31.65
N LEU A 23 16.55 45.31 32.51
CA LEU A 23 15.99 44.05 33.03
C LEU A 23 14.71 44.26 33.84
N LYS A 24 14.57 45.41 34.50
CA LYS A 24 13.40 45.74 35.33
C LYS A 24 12.17 45.98 34.47
N ASN A 25 12.33 46.64 33.34
CA ASN A 25 11.26 46.99 32.42
C ASN A 25 11.17 46.04 31.22
N GLN A 26 11.97 44.96 31.21
CA GLN A 26 12.06 44.02 30.08
C GLN A 26 12.25 44.71 28.73
N PHE A 27 13.11 45.71 28.72
CA PHE A 27 13.48 46.47 27.54
C PHE A 27 14.85 46.04 27.06
N TYR A 28 14.95 45.64 25.79
CA TYR A 28 16.19 45.27 25.14
C TYR A 28 16.22 45.93 23.76
N GLU A 29 17.22 46.71 23.50
CA GLU A 29 17.44 47.32 22.20
C GLU A 29 18.87 47.04 21.72
N LEU A 30 19.00 46.71 20.44
CA LEU A 30 20.26 46.46 19.79
C LEU A 30 20.16 47.01 18.37
N LYS A 31 21.01 48.02 18.03
CA LYS A 31 20.93 48.58 16.68
C LYS A 31 21.63 47.69 15.65
N GLN A 32 22.77 47.08 16.02
CA GLN A 32 23.45 46.18 15.11
C GLN A 32 24.14 45.05 15.86
N PHE A 33 23.96 43.84 15.35
CA PHE A 33 24.64 42.63 15.78
C PHE A 33 25.22 41.91 14.58
N LEU A 34 26.49 41.56 14.65
CA LEU A 34 27.17 40.75 13.65
C LEU A 34 27.85 39.59 14.37
N LEU A 35 27.65 38.41 13.84
CA LEU A 35 28.34 37.18 14.25
C LEU A 35 28.95 36.54 13.01
N SER A 36 30.23 36.15 13.06
CA SER A 36 30.90 35.49 11.95
C SER A 36 31.84 34.39 12.41
N GLY A 37 32.12 33.43 11.54
CA GLY A 37 33.05 32.33 11.78
C GLY A 37 32.66 31.41 12.94
N SER A 38 31.39 31.35 13.29
CA SER A 38 30.89 30.57 14.41
C SER A 38 30.45 29.17 13.99
N SER A 39 30.40 28.23 14.93
CA SER A 39 29.93 26.89 14.73
C SER A 39 29.09 26.39 15.92
N ALA A 40 28.21 25.46 15.69
CA ALA A 40 27.42 24.83 16.74
C ALA A 40 27.19 23.35 16.43
N ASN A 41 27.24 22.52 17.45
CA ASN A 41 26.95 21.10 17.38
C ASN A 41 25.86 20.76 18.37
N TYR A 42 24.92 19.93 17.92
CA TYR A 42 23.85 19.36 18.73
C TYR A 42 23.78 17.86 18.47
N ASP A 43 23.81 17.07 19.52
CA ASP A 43 23.78 15.62 19.47
C ASP A 43 22.92 15.09 20.63
N THR A 44 21.88 14.35 20.31
CA THR A 44 20.98 13.74 21.32
C THR A 44 21.58 12.50 21.96
N GLY A 45 22.73 11.98 21.50
CA GLY A 45 23.31 10.71 21.96
C GLY A 45 22.53 9.47 21.48
N ALA A 46 21.55 9.63 20.59
CA ALA A 46 20.84 8.55 19.93
C ALA A 46 21.75 7.77 18.96
N ALA A 47 21.20 6.87 18.16
CA ALA A 47 21.94 6.06 17.18
C ALA A 47 22.90 6.89 16.29
N LYS A 48 23.79 6.22 15.58
CA LYS A 48 24.72 6.90 14.64
C LYS A 48 23.97 7.77 13.63
N PRO A 49 24.55 8.92 13.20
CA PRO A 49 23.94 9.79 12.22
C PRO A 49 23.55 9.05 10.94
N GLY A 50 22.30 9.29 10.48
CA GLY A 50 21.79 8.76 9.22
C GLY A 50 22.35 9.50 7.99
N GLU A 51 22.00 9.01 6.81
CA GLU A 51 22.23 9.74 5.56
C GLU A 51 21.27 10.93 5.46
N GLY A 52 21.76 12.05 4.89
CA GLY A 52 21.00 13.28 4.73
C GLY A 52 20.90 14.10 6.02
N PHE A 53 19.88 14.96 6.10
CA PHE A 53 19.66 15.82 7.26
C PHE A 53 19.10 15.02 8.44
N ASP A 54 19.81 15.08 9.54
CA ASP A 54 19.43 14.39 10.78
C ASP A 54 19.29 15.40 11.93
N ALA A 55 18.06 15.67 12.33
CA ALA A 55 17.72 16.61 13.39
C ALA A 55 18.26 16.20 14.79
N SER A 56 18.66 14.95 14.98
CA SER A 56 19.25 14.44 16.21
C SER A 56 20.76 14.66 16.28
N HIS A 57 21.39 14.96 15.15
CA HIS A 57 22.84 15.10 14.99
C HIS A 57 23.17 16.29 14.10
N ILE A 58 22.91 17.51 14.56
CA ILE A 58 23.15 18.75 13.81
C ILE A 58 24.58 19.25 14.07
N ALA A 59 25.32 19.51 13.00
CA ALA A 59 26.66 20.14 13.08
C ALA A 59 26.74 21.28 12.06
N VAL A 60 26.68 22.50 12.55
CA VAL A 60 26.65 23.72 11.76
C VAL A 60 27.99 24.45 11.88
N ARG A 61 28.50 24.94 10.75
CA ARG A 61 29.73 25.72 10.65
C ARG A 61 29.54 26.97 9.80
N ASP A 62 30.50 27.85 9.84
CA ASP A 62 30.52 29.09 9.06
C ASP A 62 29.27 29.94 9.31
N ILE A 63 28.77 29.92 10.53
CA ILE A 63 27.58 30.69 10.91
C ILE A 63 27.90 32.18 10.80
N ARG A 64 27.06 32.88 10.04
CA ARG A 64 27.03 34.34 9.98
C ARG A 64 25.64 34.82 10.32
N ILE A 65 25.54 35.80 11.19
CA ILE A 65 24.29 36.45 11.58
C ILE A 65 24.50 37.95 11.54
N GLY A 66 23.69 38.64 10.77
CA GLY A 66 23.65 40.10 10.76
C GLY A 66 22.22 40.59 11.11
N LEU A 67 22.09 41.27 12.22
CA LEU A 67 20.84 41.94 12.62
C LEU A 67 21.07 43.45 12.56
N ASP A 68 20.19 44.16 11.85
CA ASP A 68 20.26 45.62 11.76
C ASP A 68 19.42 46.31 12.83
N SER A 69 18.47 45.61 13.44
CA SER A 69 17.66 46.12 14.53
C SER A 69 17.07 44.98 15.31
N LEU A 70 17.23 45.00 16.60
CA LEU A 70 16.50 44.15 17.53
C LEU A 70 15.91 45.04 18.63
N LEU A 71 14.60 45.09 18.72
CA LEU A 71 13.88 45.77 19.80
C LEU A 71 12.94 44.78 20.46
N TYR A 72 12.98 44.72 21.77
CA TYR A 72 12.00 44.00 22.58
C TYR A 72 11.59 44.87 23.75
N LYS A 73 10.30 45.22 23.78
CA LYS A 73 9.66 45.95 24.87
C LYS A 73 8.24 45.44 25.05
N GLY A 74 8.08 44.37 25.79
CA GLY A 74 6.80 43.73 25.94
C GLY A 74 6.23 43.21 24.61
N ARG A 75 5.15 43.81 24.11
CA ARG A 75 4.56 43.47 22.79
C ARG A 75 5.17 44.23 21.62
N ASP A 76 5.90 45.29 21.91
CA ASP A 76 6.62 46.01 20.87
C ASP A 76 7.93 45.28 20.59
N MET A 77 7.97 44.58 19.47
CA MET A 77 9.14 43.87 19.00
C MET A 77 9.46 44.26 17.56
N ASN A 78 10.72 44.37 17.25
CA ASN A 78 11.20 44.51 15.89
C ASN A 78 12.50 43.76 15.74
N ALA A 79 12.62 42.97 14.71
CA ALA A 79 13.85 42.27 14.35
C ALA A 79 14.03 42.34 12.83
N VAL A 80 15.18 42.86 12.41
CA VAL A 80 15.57 42.92 11.00
C VAL A 80 16.78 42.01 10.81
N ILE A 81 16.59 40.93 10.10
CA ILE A 81 17.66 40.00 9.71
C ILE A 81 18.18 40.49 8.37
N ARG A 82 19.38 41.06 8.40
CA ARG A 82 20.08 41.49 7.19
C ARG A 82 20.71 40.33 6.47
N GLU A 83 21.31 39.40 7.21
CA GLU A 83 21.88 38.18 6.69
C GLU A 83 21.88 37.08 7.75
N PHE A 84 21.65 35.87 7.31
CA PHE A 84 21.96 34.65 8.04
C PHE A 84 22.44 33.62 7.03
N SER A 85 23.58 33.02 7.30
CA SER A 85 24.11 31.93 6.48
C SER A 85 24.77 30.88 7.36
N MET A 86 24.76 29.64 6.89
CA MET A 86 25.39 28.50 7.57
C MET A 86 25.58 27.32 6.63
N ASN A 87 26.51 26.44 7.01
CA ASN A 87 26.70 25.13 6.37
C ASN A 87 26.48 24.03 7.41
N GLU A 88 25.58 23.10 7.12
CA GLU A 88 25.32 21.93 7.96
C GLU A 88 26.05 20.70 7.38
N ARG A 89 26.43 19.76 8.24
CA ARG A 89 27.24 18.57 7.90
C ARG A 89 26.63 17.70 6.82
N SER A 90 25.29 17.56 6.75
CA SER A 90 24.58 16.76 5.73
C SER A 90 24.69 17.33 4.31
N GLY A 91 25.23 18.55 4.16
CA GLY A 91 25.25 19.29 2.91
C GLY A 91 24.19 20.39 2.82
N LEU A 92 23.29 20.51 3.78
CA LEU A 92 22.36 21.64 3.85
C LEU A 92 23.14 22.94 4.05
N SER A 93 23.03 23.84 3.09
CA SER A 93 23.70 25.15 3.13
C SER A 93 22.65 26.24 3.00
N ILE A 94 22.53 27.10 3.99
CA ILE A 94 21.74 28.34 3.86
C ILE A 94 22.72 29.41 3.39
N THR A 95 22.55 29.85 2.16
CA THR A 95 23.39 30.91 1.57
C THR A 95 22.94 32.28 2.01
N SER A 96 21.65 32.47 2.21
CA SER A 96 21.04 33.71 2.67
C SER A 96 19.70 33.45 3.34
N LEU A 97 19.50 34.04 4.51
CA LEU A 97 18.15 34.23 5.07
C LEU A 97 18.07 35.71 5.47
N THR A 98 17.07 36.39 4.91
CA THR A 98 16.80 37.80 5.15
C THR A 98 15.32 38.01 5.49
N GLY A 99 15.02 39.05 6.22
CA GLY A 99 13.64 39.37 6.50
C GLY A 99 13.46 40.29 7.70
N ARG A 100 12.16 40.52 7.97
CA ARG A 100 11.78 41.35 9.10
C ARG A 100 10.60 40.70 9.83
N ALA A 101 10.67 40.74 11.16
CA ALA A 101 9.54 40.45 12.02
C ALA A 101 9.30 41.63 12.95
N PHE A 102 8.06 42.06 13.10
CA PHE A 102 7.72 43.11 14.06
C PHE A 102 6.36 42.83 14.69
N SER A 103 6.19 43.37 15.87
CA SER A 103 4.89 43.36 16.56
C SER A 103 4.67 44.68 17.29
N ASN A 104 3.43 44.91 17.65
CA ASN A 104 2.98 45.97 18.53
C ASN A 104 1.87 45.43 19.47
N ASP A 105 1.18 46.27 20.20
CA ASP A 105 0.14 45.84 21.15
C ASP A 105 -0.97 44.98 20.52
N SER A 106 -1.18 45.06 19.20
CA SER A 106 -2.29 44.42 18.49
C SER A 106 -1.88 43.26 17.61
N ILE A 107 -0.77 43.40 16.84
CA ILE A 107 -0.41 42.46 15.77
C ILE A 107 1.03 41.96 15.89
N ILE A 108 1.24 40.77 15.35
CA ILE A 108 2.56 40.21 15.03
C ILE A 108 2.61 40.08 13.51
N ARG A 109 3.66 40.61 12.85
CA ARG A 109 3.77 40.59 11.40
C ARG A 109 5.15 40.21 10.93
N ILE A 110 5.21 39.31 9.98
CA ILE A 110 6.35 38.89 9.21
C ILE A 110 6.03 39.23 7.75
N PRO A 111 6.41 40.42 7.25
CA PRO A 111 6.05 40.85 5.89
C PRO A 111 6.64 39.95 4.81
N GLY A 112 7.81 39.37 5.08
CA GLY A 112 8.50 38.44 4.21
C GLY A 112 9.81 38.01 4.86
N ILE A 113 10.02 36.70 4.90
CA ILE A 113 11.30 36.07 5.17
C ILE A 113 11.68 35.33 3.91
N LYS A 114 12.87 35.63 3.39
CA LYS A 114 13.45 34.96 2.23
C LYS A 114 14.59 34.08 2.68
N LEU A 115 14.47 32.80 2.39
CA LEU A 115 15.52 31.81 2.62
C LEU A 115 16.03 31.32 1.27
N GLN A 116 17.33 31.28 1.10
CA GLN A 116 18.00 30.77 -0.08
C GLN A 116 19.03 29.72 0.29
N THR A 117 19.04 28.65 -0.45
CA THR A 117 20.12 27.65 -0.50
C THR A 117 20.77 27.72 -1.89
N PRO A 118 21.80 26.96 -2.20
CA PRO A 118 22.31 26.87 -3.57
C PRO A 118 21.29 26.39 -4.60
N HIS A 119 20.26 25.66 -4.16
CA HIS A 119 19.30 24.98 -5.02
C HIS A 119 17.84 25.37 -4.80
N SER A 120 17.54 26.11 -3.73
CA SER A 120 16.16 26.44 -3.35
C SER A 120 15.98 27.90 -2.95
N GLU A 121 14.74 28.38 -3.13
CA GLU A 121 14.32 29.70 -2.66
C GLU A 121 12.95 29.57 -1.99
N ILE A 122 12.78 30.11 -0.78
CA ILE A 122 11.57 30.07 0.01
C ILE A 122 11.22 31.48 0.49
N ASP A 123 10.02 31.93 0.13
CA ASP A 123 9.42 33.15 0.63
C ASP A 123 8.26 32.83 1.57
N LEU A 124 8.34 33.30 2.81
CA LEU A 124 7.31 33.14 3.83
C LEU A 124 6.80 34.51 4.30
N SER A 125 5.50 34.70 4.34
CA SER A 125 4.86 35.86 4.97
C SER A 125 3.80 35.41 5.96
N ALA A 126 3.65 36.15 7.07
CA ALA A 126 2.62 35.87 8.06
C ALA A 126 2.20 37.13 8.80
N GLN A 127 0.95 37.20 9.18
CA GLN A 127 0.41 38.22 10.08
C GLN A 127 -0.61 37.55 10.99
N THR A 128 -0.53 37.86 12.26
CA THR A 128 -1.53 37.41 13.25
C THR A 128 -1.79 38.53 14.29
N TYR A 129 -2.86 38.36 15.03
CA TYR A 129 -3.20 39.20 16.16
C TYR A 129 -2.79 38.55 17.47
N TRP A 130 -2.37 39.35 18.46
CA TRP A 130 -2.07 38.82 19.81
C TRP A 130 -3.26 38.11 20.44
N GLU A 131 -4.46 38.52 20.08
CA GLU A 131 -5.70 37.86 20.49
C GLU A 131 -5.72 36.38 20.09
N LEU A 132 -5.28 36.05 18.88
CA LEU A 132 -5.20 34.65 18.41
C LEU A 132 -4.14 33.85 19.15
N VAL A 133 -3.02 34.46 19.52
CA VAL A 133 -1.97 33.79 20.31
C VAL A 133 -2.47 33.38 21.70
N ASN A 134 -3.29 34.23 22.31
CA ASN A 134 -3.87 33.98 23.63
C ASN A 134 -5.09 33.07 23.57
N ILE A 135 -5.95 33.25 22.56
CA ILE A 135 -7.19 32.51 22.34
C ILE A 135 -7.26 32.10 20.88
N PRO A 136 -6.81 30.88 20.52
CA PRO A 136 -6.67 30.46 19.12
C PRO A 136 -7.95 30.41 18.28
N THR A 137 -9.11 30.57 18.92
CA THR A 137 -10.43 30.64 18.25
C THR A 137 -10.89 32.07 17.93
N THR A 138 -10.14 33.07 18.38
CA THR A 138 -10.42 34.51 18.13
C THR A 138 -9.26 35.13 17.33
N GLY A 139 -9.41 36.36 16.93
CA GLY A 139 -8.40 37.03 16.08
C GLY A 139 -8.31 36.42 14.68
N ARG A 140 -7.21 36.70 13.99
CA ARG A 140 -6.98 36.24 12.62
C ARG A 140 -5.51 35.98 12.36
N LEU A 141 -5.22 34.86 11.66
CA LEU A 141 -3.96 34.52 11.03
C LEU A 141 -4.12 34.67 9.52
N SER A 142 -3.15 35.31 8.87
CA SER A 142 -2.97 35.24 7.42
C SER A 142 -1.53 34.83 7.16
N ALA A 143 -1.32 33.76 6.39
CA ALA A 143 0.03 33.28 6.07
C ALA A 143 0.11 32.88 4.59
N GLY A 144 1.29 33.11 4.00
CA GLY A 144 1.58 32.77 2.63
C GLY A 144 2.98 32.17 2.52
N LEU A 145 3.09 31.13 1.69
CA LEU A 145 4.35 30.42 1.37
C LEU A 145 4.50 30.34 -0.14
N ASN A 146 5.66 30.72 -0.66
CA ASN A 146 6.10 30.38 -2.00
C ASN A 146 7.49 29.73 -1.88
N ALA A 147 7.63 28.52 -2.43
CA ALA A 147 8.88 27.79 -2.35
C ALA A 147 9.22 27.17 -3.70
N TYR A 148 10.48 27.29 -4.09
CA TYR A 148 11.12 26.60 -5.20
C TYR A 148 12.21 25.73 -4.59
N ILE A 149 12.02 24.42 -4.57
CA ILE A 149 12.89 23.48 -3.86
C ILE A 149 13.61 22.62 -4.89
N GLY A 150 14.93 22.78 -4.99
CA GLY A 150 15.78 21.98 -5.89
C GLY A 150 15.87 20.52 -5.47
N LYS A 151 16.16 19.63 -6.44
CA LYS A 151 16.31 18.20 -6.22
C LYS A 151 17.31 17.90 -5.10
N GLU A 152 18.44 18.58 -5.10
CA GLU A 152 19.53 18.38 -4.14
C GLU A 152 19.03 18.59 -2.70
N ASP A 153 18.27 19.66 -2.47
CA ASP A 153 17.71 19.94 -1.15
C ASP A 153 16.61 18.95 -0.77
N VAL A 154 15.78 18.52 -1.74
CA VAL A 154 14.79 17.44 -1.49
C VAL A 154 15.51 16.17 -1.05
N MET A 155 16.61 15.81 -1.69
CA MET A 155 17.36 14.58 -1.40
C MET A 155 18.03 14.60 -0.02
N LEU A 156 18.36 15.78 0.53
CA LEU A 156 18.84 15.89 1.92
C LEU A 156 17.83 15.37 2.94
N PHE A 157 16.54 15.57 2.69
CA PHE A 157 15.46 15.08 3.56
C PHE A 157 14.96 13.68 3.17
N ALA A 158 15.46 13.13 2.07
CA ALA A 158 15.13 11.82 1.54
C ALA A 158 16.20 10.75 1.83
N GLY A 159 17.05 10.95 2.84
CA GLY A 159 18.20 10.09 3.15
C GLY A 159 17.87 8.60 3.31
N GLY A 160 16.71 8.28 3.87
CA GLY A 160 16.23 6.89 4.04
C GLY A 160 15.55 6.26 2.81
N LEU A 161 15.44 6.98 1.69
CA LEU A 161 14.82 6.46 0.46
C LEU A 161 15.84 5.72 -0.42
N PRO A 162 15.38 4.74 -1.24
CA PRO A 162 16.26 4.00 -2.14
C PRO A 162 17.02 4.92 -3.11
N ASP A 163 18.26 4.56 -3.44
CA ASP A 163 19.07 5.33 -4.40
C ASP A 163 18.44 5.39 -5.78
N SER A 164 17.75 4.31 -6.19
CA SER A 164 16.95 4.29 -7.41
C SER A 164 15.87 5.39 -7.47
N PHE A 165 15.26 5.72 -6.33
CA PHE A 165 14.33 6.85 -6.25
C PHE A 165 15.07 8.19 -6.36
N LYS A 166 16.19 8.36 -5.66
CA LYS A 166 16.99 9.59 -5.69
C LYS A 166 17.50 9.89 -7.10
N GLU A 167 17.94 8.86 -7.83
CA GLU A 167 18.37 8.97 -9.23
C GLU A 167 17.23 9.34 -10.17
N ALA A 168 16.08 8.63 -10.04
CA ALA A 168 14.92 8.80 -10.90
C ALA A 168 14.12 10.09 -10.63
N TYR A 169 14.29 10.72 -9.48
CA TYR A 169 13.58 11.96 -9.13
C TYR A 169 13.89 13.08 -10.14
N PRO A 170 12.89 13.84 -10.64
CA PRO A 170 13.07 14.89 -11.63
C PRO A 170 14.06 15.99 -11.18
N PHE A 171 14.86 16.51 -12.11
CA PHE A 171 15.78 17.63 -11.86
C PHE A 171 15.09 19.00 -11.72
N ARG A 172 13.83 19.09 -12.15
CA ARG A 172 13.08 20.34 -12.04
C ARG A 172 12.74 20.63 -10.58
N PRO A 173 12.77 21.89 -10.17
CA PRO A 173 12.44 22.24 -8.78
C PRO A 173 10.98 21.94 -8.48
N LEU A 174 10.73 21.45 -7.26
CA LEU A 174 9.39 21.35 -6.69
C LEU A 174 8.91 22.75 -6.31
N VAL A 175 7.80 23.18 -6.89
CA VAL A 175 7.20 24.49 -6.64
C VAL A 175 5.99 24.34 -5.72
N VAL A 176 6.06 24.94 -4.54
CA VAL A 176 4.97 24.94 -3.56
C VAL A 176 4.46 26.35 -3.34
N ARG A 177 3.16 26.56 -3.47
CA ARG A 177 2.50 27.81 -3.10
C ARG A 177 1.33 27.50 -2.18
N ALA A 178 1.32 28.07 -1.00
CA ALA A 178 0.27 27.89 -0.02
C ALA A 178 -0.18 29.24 0.55
N GLY A 179 -1.46 29.34 0.85
CA GLY A 179 -2.03 30.50 1.51
C GLY A 179 -3.17 30.10 2.42
N THR A 180 -3.19 30.64 3.63
CA THR A 180 -4.25 30.42 4.61
C THR A 180 -4.64 31.71 5.28
N ASP A 181 -5.92 31.77 5.68
CA ASP A 181 -6.50 32.89 6.38
C ASP A 181 -7.56 32.42 7.37
N GLY A 182 -7.60 33.00 8.58
CA GLY A 182 -8.61 32.69 9.59
C GLY A 182 -8.03 32.40 10.97
N ASN A 183 -8.71 31.52 11.71
CA ASN A 183 -8.33 31.05 13.05
C ASN A 183 -8.85 29.62 13.27
N LEU A 184 -8.68 29.05 14.48
CA LEU A 184 -9.17 27.69 14.74
C LEU A 184 -10.70 27.55 14.77
N LYS A 185 -11.45 28.67 14.81
CA LYS A 185 -12.91 28.64 14.64
C LYS A 185 -13.30 28.55 13.16
N GLN A 186 -12.56 29.24 12.28
CA GLN A 186 -12.76 29.18 10.85
C GLN A 186 -11.44 29.50 10.14
N MET A 187 -10.91 28.54 9.40
CA MET A 187 -9.67 28.65 8.64
C MET A 187 -9.94 28.32 7.17
N GLN A 188 -9.56 29.23 6.30
CA GLN A 188 -9.63 29.04 4.85
C GLN A 188 -8.25 28.77 4.30
N ILE A 189 -8.10 27.66 3.56
CA ILE A 189 -6.95 27.37 2.70
C ILE A 189 -7.30 27.92 1.33
N SER A 190 -6.84 29.14 1.04
CA SER A 190 -7.22 29.88 -0.16
C SER A 190 -6.41 29.49 -1.40
N ARG A 191 -5.18 29.02 -1.21
CA ARG A 191 -4.29 28.55 -2.27
C ARG A 191 -3.46 27.42 -1.72
N PHE A 192 -3.45 26.33 -2.44
CA PHE A 192 -2.50 25.23 -2.23
C PHE A 192 -2.17 24.66 -3.61
N THR A 193 -0.95 24.87 -4.08
CA THR A 193 -0.46 24.30 -5.33
C THR A 193 0.88 23.65 -5.09
N VAL A 194 1.07 22.47 -5.64
CA VAL A 194 2.35 21.76 -5.65
C VAL A 194 2.59 21.30 -7.09
N ASP A 195 3.64 21.83 -7.69
CA ASP A 195 4.00 21.54 -9.07
C ASP A 195 5.41 20.95 -9.12
N LEU A 196 5.55 19.76 -9.67
CA LEU A 196 6.83 19.18 -10.06
C LEU A 196 6.83 19.08 -11.59
N PRO A 197 7.44 20.05 -12.29
CA PRO A 197 7.33 20.12 -13.74
C PRO A 197 7.85 18.85 -14.44
N GLY A 198 7.03 18.28 -15.31
CA GLY A 198 7.32 17.01 -15.98
C GLY A 198 6.87 15.77 -15.18
N ALA A 199 6.41 15.93 -13.94
CA ALA A 199 5.89 14.85 -13.11
C ALA A 199 4.42 15.04 -12.77
N PHE A 200 4.05 16.12 -12.11
CA PHE A 200 2.65 16.40 -11.76
C PHE A 200 2.41 17.87 -11.43
N SER A 201 1.16 18.28 -11.53
CA SER A 201 0.64 19.53 -11.00
C SER A 201 -0.58 19.23 -10.11
N MET A 202 -0.56 19.74 -8.90
CA MET A 202 -1.62 19.58 -7.91
C MET A 202 -2.07 20.94 -7.39
N LYS A 203 -3.37 21.12 -7.29
CA LYS A 203 -4.00 22.31 -6.69
C LYS A 203 -5.11 21.88 -5.73
N GLY A 204 -5.28 22.67 -4.69
CA GLY A 204 -6.31 22.38 -3.71
C GLY A 204 -6.67 23.61 -2.87
N GLY A 205 -7.63 23.42 -2.00
CA GLY A 205 -8.08 24.41 -1.06
C GLY A 205 -9.26 23.90 -0.25
N GLY A 206 -9.71 24.68 0.72
CA GLY A 206 -10.80 24.26 1.55
C GLY A 206 -11.09 25.21 2.70
N ILE A 207 -12.08 24.83 3.47
CA ILE A 207 -12.49 25.53 4.68
C ILE A 207 -12.52 24.51 5.82
N LEU A 208 -11.94 24.88 6.95
CA LEU A 208 -11.95 24.10 8.18
C LEU A 208 -12.56 24.95 9.29
N GLU A 209 -13.42 24.37 10.09
CA GLU A 209 -14.16 25.05 11.15
C GLU A 209 -14.05 24.31 12.48
N ASN A 210 -14.04 25.06 13.57
CA ASN A 210 -14.02 24.55 14.95
C ASN A 210 -12.90 23.54 15.23
N LEU A 211 -11.71 23.76 14.69
CA LEU A 211 -10.58 22.82 14.77
C LEU A 211 -10.16 22.47 16.20
N ALA A 212 -10.44 23.36 17.16
CA ALA A 212 -10.12 23.17 18.58
C ALA A 212 -11.04 22.16 19.30
N ASP A 213 -12.20 21.82 18.71
CA ASP A 213 -13.18 20.92 19.32
C ASP A 213 -13.43 19.70 18.42
N SER A 214 -12.99 18.55 18.88
CA SER A 214 -13.09 17.29 18.15
C SER A 214 -14.53 16.83 17.85
N LEU A 215 -15.52 17.32 18.58
CA LEU A 215 -16.93 16.96 18.41
C LEU A 215 -17.66 17.85 17.39
N THR A 216 -17.27 19.12 17.31
CA THR A 216 -17.94 20.11 16.43
C THR A 216 -17.10 20.55 15.25
N ARG A 217 -15.84 20.10 15.16
CA ARG A 217 -15.00 20.40 14.01
C ARG A 217 -15.64 19.97 12.70
N SER A 218 -15.51 20.79 11.70
CA SER A 218 -16.02 20.50 10.37
C SER A 218 -15.10 21.07 9.29
N GLY A 219 -15.28 20.63 8.07
CA GLY A 219 -14.55 21.19 6.96
C GLY A 219 -14.60 20.37 5.70
N THR A 220 -14.14 20.99 4.64
CA THR A 220 -14.00 20.37 3.33
C THR A 220 -12.68 20.79 2.72
N ILE A 221 -11.92 19.82 2.23
CA ILE A 221 -10.70 20.00 1.45
C ILE A 221 -10.88 19.32 0.10
N GLY A 222 -10.62 20.05 -0.98
CA GLY A 222 -10.60 19.53 -2.34
C GLY A 222 -9.20 19.57 -2.91
N LEU A 223 -8.83 18.55 -3.69
CA LEU A 223 -7.57 18.42 -4.41
C LEU A 223 -7.85 18.00 -5.85
N ASP A 224 -7.21 18.68 -6.79
CA ASP A 224 -7.16 18.31 -8.20
C ASP A 224 -5.69 18.08 -8.59
N MET A 225 -5.36 16.93 -9.16
CA MET A 225 -4.01 16.62 -9.61
C MET A 225 -4.03 16.10 -11.04
N ILE A 226 -3.10 16.58 -11.83
CA ILE A 226 -2.82 16.09 -13.17
C ILE A 226 -1.40 15.55 -13.16
N THR A 227 -1.24 14.30 -13.58
CA THR A 227 0.07 13.66 -13.67
C THR A 227 0.61 13.75 -15.09
N GLN A 228 1.94 13.78 -15.21
CA GLN A 228 2.67 13.62 -16.45
C GLN A 228 3.52 12.36 -16.40
N ASN A 229 4.56 12.34 -15.57
CA ASN A 229 5.41 11.16 -15.38
C ASN A 229 5.71 10.95 -13.90
N LEU A 230 5.08 9.94 -13.31
CA LEU A 230 5.28 9.56 -11.91
C LEU A 230 6.12 8.28 -11.75
N ASN A 231 6.79 7.80 -12.80
CA ASN A 231 7.49 6.52 -12.76
C ASN A 231 8.68 6.50 -11.77
N PHE A 232 9.19 7.66 -11.35
CA PHE A 232 10.18 7.73 -10.28
C PHE A 232 9.64 7.20 -8.93
N LEU A 233 8.31 7.22 -8.72
CA LEU A 233 7.69 6.68 -7.51
C LEU A 233 7.74 5.14 -7.47
N THR A 234 7.79 4.44 -8.62
CA THR A 234 7.89 2.99 -8.64
C THR A 234 9.20 2.48 -8.04
N ALA A 235 10.24 3.32 -8.05
CA ALA A 235 11.51 3.01 -7.41
C ALA A 235 11.41 2.88 -5.86
N LEU A 236 10.34 3.38 -5.23
CA LEU A 236 10.08 3.19 -3.80
C LEU A 236 9.73 1.75 -3.45
N THR A 237 9.25 0.96 -4.41
CA THR A 237 8.95 -0.47 -4.22
C THR A 237 10.18 -1.37 -4.37
N GLY A 238 11.36 -0.79 -4.62
CA GLY A 238 12.59 -1.52 -4.92
C GLY A 238 12.70 -2.01 -6.37
N GLU A 239 11.71 -1.72 -7.21
CA GLU A 239 11.75 -2.01 -8.64
C GLU A 239 12.49 -0.90 -9.42
N ALA A 240 13.17 -1.27 -10.50
CA ALA A 240 13.76 -0.29 -11.40
C ALA A 240 12.65 0.55 -12.06
N PRO A 241 12.87 1.84 -12.32
CA PRO A 241 11.98 2.63 -13.16
C PRO A 241 11.79 1.90 -14.50
N ASN A 242 10.53 1.69 -14.93
CA ASN A 242 10.12 0.81 -16.04
C ASN A 242 10.18 -0.70 -15.72
N GLY A 243 10.03 -1.07 -14.46
CA GLY A 243 9.87 -2.44 -13.97
C GLY A 243 8.54 -3.09 -14.40
N THR A 244 8.01 -3.94 -13.52
CA THR A 244 6.73 -4.64 -13.75
C THR A 244 5.55 -3.66 -13.64
N ILE A 245 5.65 -2.67 -12.73
CA ILE A 245 4.62 -1.65 -12.50
C ILE A 245 5.06 -0.32 -13.12
N VAL A 246 4.18 0.30 -13.87
CA VAL A 246 4.35 1.62 -14.47
C VAL A 246 3.19 2.51 -14.04
N ILE A 247 3.46 3.77 -13.75
CA ILE A 247 2.40 4.75 -13.50
C ILE A 247 2.13 5.47 -14.83
N PRO A 248 0.94 5.33 -15.42
CA PRO A 248 0.62 5.93 -16.72
C PRO A 248 0.69 7.45 -16.67
N ASP A 249 1.11 8.03 -17.78
CA ASP A 249 1.08 9.47 -17.96
C ASP A 249 -0.35 10.00 -18.11
N SER A 250 -0.53 11.29 -17.85
CA SER A 250 -1.79 12.02 -18.13
C SER A 250 -3.01 11.50 -17.36
N MET A 251 -2.83 11.10 -16.12
CA MET A 251 -3.96 10.81 -15.24
C MET A 251 -4.49 12.10 -14.60
N ASN A 252 -5.81 12.15 -14.43
CA ASN A 252 -6.48 13.19 -13.65
C ASN A 252 -7.03 12.58 -12.38
N LEU A 253 -6.62 13.11 -11.25
CA LEU A 253 -7.10 12.73 -9.93
C LEU A 253 -7.85 13.91 -9.30
N LYS A 254 -9.07 13.67 -8.86
CA LYS A 254 -9.84 14.60 -8.03
C LYS A 254 -10.15 13.93 -6.71
N ALA A 255 -9.85 14.61 -5.63
CA ALA A 255 -10.17 14.14 -4.28
C ALA A 255 -10.90 15.22 -3.50
N ARG A 256 -11.85 14.79 -2.69
CA ARG A 256 -12.55 15.65 -1.75
C ARG A 256 -12.69 14.92 -0.43
N VAL A 257 -12.28 15.58 0.63
CA VAL A 257 -12.42 15.08 1.99
C VAL A 257 -13.32 16.03 2.77
N GLU A 258 -14.33 15.48 3.40
CA GLU A 258 -15.24 16.18 4.30
C GLU A 258 -15.07 15.61 5.72
N LEU A 259 -15.00 16.51 6.68
CA LEU A 259 -14.89 16.23 8.10
C LEU A 259 -16.11 16.81 8.81
N LYS A 260 -16.75 16.01 9.68
CA LYS A 260 -17.82 16.49 10.55
C LYS A 260 -17.79 15.76 11.90
N GLY A 261 -17.23 16.42 12.91
CA GLY A 261 -16.97 15.78 14.21
C GLY A 261 -16.08 14.54 14.06
N PRO A 262 -16.58 13.37 14.44
CA PRO A 262 -15.87 12.10 14.28
C PRO A 262 -16.04 11.48 12.88
N GLU A 263 -16.86 12.06 12.01
CA GLU A 263 -17.16 11.53 10.69
C GLU A 263 -16.23 12.10 9.63
N TYR A 264 -15.66 11.22 8.82
CA TYR A 264 -14.82 11.50 7.67
C TYR A 264 -15.48 10.92 6.43
N LYS A 265 -15.58 11.70 5.37
CA LYS A 265 -16.01 11.25 4.05
C LYS A 265 -14.94 11.62 3.05
N ALA A 266 -14.55 10.67 2.22
CA ALA A 266 -13.59 10.86 1.15
C ALA A 266 -14.18 10.41 -0.18
N ASN A 267 -14.10 11.27 -1.17
CA ASN A 267 -14.45 10.96 -2.55
C ASN A 267 -13.18 11.10 -3.38
N LEU A 268 -12.85 10.08 -4.15
CA LEU A 268 -11.71 10.09 -5.05
C LEU A 268 -12.19 9.67 -6.43
N HIS A 269 -11.79 10.42 -7.44
CA HIS A 269 -12.06 10.10 -8.83
C HIS A 269 -10.77 10.19 -9.64
N LEU A 270 -10.36 9.05 -10.19
CA LEU A 270 -9.22 8.92 -11.10
C LEU A 270 -9.73 8.71 -12.53
N LYS A 271 -9.15 9.42 -13.47
CA LYS A 271 -9.40 9.23 -14.90
C LYS A 271 -8.08 9.00 -15.63
N GLN A 272 -8.02 7.93 -16.45
CA GLN A 272 -6.87 7.56 -17.26
C GLN A 272 -7.36 7.15 -18.64
N GLY A 273 -7.12 7.99 -19.66
CA GLY A 273 -7.64 7.76 -21.00
C GLY A 273 -9.17 7.65 -21.01
N GLN A 274 -9.69 6.52 -21.46
CA GLN A 274 -11.12 6.19 -21.46
C GLN A 274 -11.56 5.53 -20.14
N GLY A 275 -10.61 5.06 -19.32
CA GLY A 275 -10.90 4.41 -18.08
C GLY A 275 -11.07 5.36 -16.90
N SER A 276 -11.85 4.94 -15.92
CA SER A 276 -12.04 5.69 -14.68
C SER A 276 -12.14 4.78 -13.46
N MET A 277 -11.77 5.35 -12.31
CA MET A 277 -11.96 4.75 -10.99
C MET A 277 -12.56 5.78 -10.05
N GLY A 278 -13.65 5.43 -9.40
CA GLY A 278 -14.29 6.21 -8.34
C GLY A 278 -14.23 5.46 -7.01
N VAL A 279 -13.87 6.15 -5.94
CA VAL A 279 -13.91 5.63 -4.56
C VAL A 279 -14.67 6.62 -3.69
N ASN A 280 -15.68 6.14 -2.96
CA ASN A 280 -16.33 6.87 -1.88
C ASN A 280 -16.07 6.10 -0.60
N ALA A 281 -15.56 6.77 0.42
CA ALA A 281 -15.27 6.15 1.71
C ALA A 281 -15.82 7.01 2.85
N GLU A 282 -16.37 6.35 3.85
CA GLU A 282 -16.86 6.98 5.08
C GLU A 282 -16.26 6.25 6.28
N LEU A 283 -15.87 7.01 7.30
CA LEU A 283 -15.36 6.51 8.56
C LEU A 283 -15.89 7.35 9.71
N ASN A 284 -16.43 6.70 10.72
CA ASN A 284 -16.77 7.32 12.00
C ASN A 284 -15.81 6.79 13.07
N THR A 285 -14.90 7.66 13.54
CA THR A 285 -13.85 7.27 14.49
C THR A 285 -14.36 6.99 15.91
N SER A 286 -15.56 7.47 16.28
CA SER A 286 -16.16 7.20 17.59
C SER A 286 -16.85 5.85 17.66
N THR A 287 -17.45 5.42 16.56
CA THR A 287 -18.18 4.14 16.48
C THR A 287 -17.39 3.06 15.77
N GLU A 288 -16.26 3.42 15.13
CA GLU A 288 -15.46 2.59 14.24
C GLU A 288 -16.27 2.03 13.06
N ALA A 289 -17.39 2.67 12.72
CA ALA A 289 -18.18 2.30 11.57
C ALA A 289 -17.52 2.86 10.29
N TYR A 290 -17.48 2.03 9.25
CA TYR A 290 -16.94 2.40 7.95
C TYR A 290 -17.80 1.89 6.80
N ALA A 291 -17.74 2.59 5.68
CA ALA A 291 -18.29 2.18 4.41
C ALA A 291 -17.35 2.63 3.29
N ALA A 292 -17.26 1.85 2.23
CA ALA A 292 -16.51 2.21 1.03
C ALA A 292 -17.19 1.62 -0.20
N ASP A 293 -17.31 2.45 -1.24
CA ASP A 293 -17.78 2.06 -2.56
C ASP A 293 -16.65 2.30 -3.56
N LEU A 294 -16.32 1.30 -4.35
CA LEU A 294 -15.37 1.36 -5.44
C LEU A 294 -16.10 1.06 -6.75
N LYS A 295 -15.88 1.90 -7.74
CA LYS A 295 -16.31 1.65 -9.11
C LYS A 295 -15.15 1.87 -10.07
N ILE A 296 -14.86 0.87 -10.87
CA ILE A 296 -13.87 0.91 -11.95
C ILE A 296 -14.61 0.67 -13.25
N ASP A 297 -14.50 1.59 -14.18
CA ASP A 297 -15.09 1.51 -15.50
C ASP A 297 -13.97 1.53 -16.55
N ASN A 298 -13.82 0.45 -17.29
CA ASN A 298 -12.93 0.32 -18.46
C ASN A 298 -11.48 0.81 -18.22
N LEU A 299 -10.94 0.53 -17.04
CA LEU A 299 -9.57 0.91 -16.69
C LEU A 299 -8.58 0.05 -17.48
N GLN A 300 -7.68 0.70 -18.20
CA GLN A 300 -6.67 0.03 -19.02
C GLN A 300 -5.49 -0.40 -18.14
N LEU A 301 -5.61 -1.58 -17.51
CA LEU A 301 -4.60 -2.10 -16.58
C LEU A 301 -3.26 -2.38 -17.27
N HIS A 302 -3.25 -2.68 -18.56
CA HIS A 302 -2.02 -2.84 -19.34
C HIS A 302 -1.13 -1.60 -19.30
N ASN A 303 -1.70 -0.40 -19.16
CA ASN A 303 -0.92 0.81 -19.00
C ASN A 303 -0.19 0.90 -17.65
N PHE A 304 -0.66 0.15 -16.64
CA PHE A 304 -0.04 0.04 -15.32
C PHE A 304 0.87 -1.19 -15.19
N LEU A 305 0.52 -2.26 -15.90
CA LEU A 305 1.19 -3.56 -15.88
C LEU A 305 1.54 -4.00 -17.32
N PRO A 306 2.48 -3.30 -17.99
CA PRO A 306 2.71 -3.51 -19.43
C PRO A 306 3.33 -4.89 -19.76
N LYS A 307 3.91 -5.57 -18.78
CA LYS A 307 4.47 -6.91 -18.94
C LYS A 307 3.46 -8.03 -18.68
N ASP A 308 2.33 -7.69 -18.08
CA ASP A 308 1.25 -8.62 -17.81
C ASP A 308 0.22 -8.61 -18.93
N SER A 309 -0.41 -9.74 -19.13
CA SER A 309 -1.46 -9.88 -20.14
C SER A 309 -2.84 -9.42 -19.65
N ILE A 310 -2.89 -8.47 -18.72
CA ILE A 310 -4.14 -7.89 -18.19
C ILE A 310 -4.40 -6.59 -18.92
N TYR A 311 -5.53 -6.48 -19.61
CA TYR A 311 -5.85 -5.32 -20.43
C TYR A 311 -6.90 -4.42 -19.78
N GLU A 312 -8.15 -4.79 -19.84
CA GLU A 312 -9.28 -3.98 -19.38
C GLU A 312 -9.90 -4.54 -18.12
N LEU A 313 -10.28 -3.65 -17.21
CA LEU A 313 -10.98 -3.99 -15.99
C LEU A 313 -12.19 -3.09 -15.79
N SER A 314 -13.35 -3.70 -15.57
CA SER A 314 -14.54 -3.04 -15.03
C SER A 314 -15.05 -3.86 -13.86
N LEU A 315 -15.14 -3.22 -12.70
CA LEU A 315 -15.68 -3.85 -11.49
C LEU A 315 -16.34 -2.82 -10.58
N SER A 316 -17.25 -3.30 -9.75
CA SER A 316 -17.80 -2.56 -8.62
C SER A 316 -17.61 -3.35 -7.32
N ALA A 317 -17.37 -2.63 -6.24
CA ALA A 317 -17.32 -3.24 -4.92
C ALA A 317 -17.89 -2.29 -3.87
N ASP A 318 -18.66 -2.82 -2.94
CA ASP A 318 -19.09 -2.12 -1.74
C ASP A 318 -18.65 -2.89 -0.50
N ALA A 319 -18.17 -2.17 0.48
CA ALA A 319 -17.78 -2.71 1.77
C ALA A 319 -18.35 -1.85 2.89
N LYS A 320 -18.85 -2.46 3.93
CA LYS A 320 -19.31 -1.77 5.13
C LYS A 320 -19.08 -2.61 6.36
N GLY A 321 -18.75 -1.95 7.46
CA GLY A 321 -18.47 -2.66 8.68
C GLY A 321 -18.34 -1.78 9.90
N ARG A 322 -17.92 -2.42 10.98
CA ARG A 322 -17.63 -1.80 12.28
C ARG A 322 -16.52 -2.57 12.97
N GLY A 323 -15.60 -1.85 13.61
CA GLY A 323 -14.41 -2.42 14.25
C GLY A 323 -13.27 -2.58 13.25
N LEU A 324 -12.15 -1.92 13.51
CA LEU A 324 -10.97 -1.92 12.62
C LEU A 324 -10.04 -3.12 12.87
N ASP A 325 -10.18 -3.76 14.03
CA ASP A 325 -9.47 -5.00 14.35
C ASP A 325 -10.29 -6.21 13.90
N VAL A 326 -9.92 -6.79 12.76
CA VAL A 326 -10.59 -7.96 12.15
C VAL A 326 -10.56 -9.23 13.01
N MET A 327 -9.61 -9.31 13.97
CA MET A 327 -9.51 -10.42 14.90
C MET A 327 -10.44 -10.26 16.11
N SER A 328 -11.00 -9.07 16.31
CA SER A 328 -11.91 -8.79 17.42
C SER A 328 -13.25 -9.51 17.23
N TYR A 329 -13.75 -10.09 18.33
CA TYR A 329 -15.10 -10.69 18.33
C TYR A 329 -16.24 -9.67 18.06
N ARG A 330 -15.95 -8.37 18.14
CA ARG A 330 -16.89 -7.28 17.83
C ARG A 330 -16.84 -6.82 16.40
N ALA A 331 -15.83 -7.26 15.64
CA ALA A 331 -15.68 -6.86 14.24
C ALA A 331 -16.82 -7.44 13.40
N LEU A 332 -17.39 -6.58 12.59
CA LEU A 332 -18.42 -6.90 11.62
C LEU A 332 -18.05 -6.25 10.30
N ALA A 333 -18.05 -7.01 9.21
CA ALA A 333 -17.89 -6.47 7.87
C ALA A 333 -18.76 -7.22 6.87
N LYS A 334 -19.13 -6.53 5.80
CA LYS A 334 -19.74 -7.12 4.60
C LYS A 334 -19.03 -6.53 3.39
N LEU A 335 -18.77 -7.37 2.41
CA LEU A 335 -18.18 -7.04 1.12
C LEU A 335 -19.06 -7.64 0.03
N ASN A 336 -19.37 -6.84 -0.98
CA ASN A 336 -19.90 -7.32 -2.25
C ASN A 336 -18.96 -6.82 -3.35
N LEU A 337 -18.60 -7.68 -4.28
CA LEU A 337 -17.81 -7.35 -5.45
C LEU A 337 -18.46 -7.95 -6.68
N SER A 338 -18.59 -7.14 -7.72
CA SER A 338 -19.06 -7.58 -9.04
C SER A 338 -17.99 -7.26 -10.07
N LEU A 339 -17.47 -8.27 -10.73
CA LEU A 339 -16.60 -8.13 -11.87
C LEU A 339 -17.46 -8.17 -13.14
N ASP A 340 -17.58 -6.99 -13.76
CA ASP A 340 -18.38 -6.83 -14.98
C ASP A 340 -17.59 -7.27 -16.22
N GLN A 341 -16.27 -6.93 -16.24
CA GLN A 341 -15.38 -7.29 -17.32
C GLN A 341 -13.92 -7.34 -16.83
N LEU A 342 -13.22 -8.39 -17.20
CA LEU A 342 -11.77 -8.52 -17.14
C LEU A 342 -11.27 -9.15 -18.44
N HIS A 343 -10.40 -8.42 -19.14
CA HIS A 343 -9.70 -8.93 -20.31
C HIS A 343 -8.30 -9.38 -19.88
N TYR A 344 -8.08 -10.69 -19.87
CA TYR A 344 -6.80 -11.31 -19.53
C TYR A 344 -6.29 -12.17 -20.69
N ALA A 345 -5.16 -11.81 -21.26
CA ALA A 345 -4.61 -12.43 -22.47
C ALA A 345 -5.67 -12.48 -23.60
N ARG A 346 -6.10 -13.67 -23.99
CA ARG A 346 -7.19 -13.90 -24.96
C ARG A 346 -8.57 -14.10 -24.30
N TYR A 347 -8.63 -14.10 -22.98
CA TYR A 347 -9.85 -14.44 -22.24
C TYR A 347 -10.60 -13.20 -21.82
N GLN A 348 -11.91 -13.25 -21.91
CA GLN A 348 -12.82 -12.27 -21.36
C GLN A 348 -13.62 -12.91 -20.24
N LEU A 349 -13.40 -12.48 -19.02
CA LEU A 349 -14.15 -12.88 -17.84
C LEU A 349 -15.19 -11.79 -17.53
N SER A 350 -16.40 -12.21 -17.23
CA SER A 350 -17.53 -11.35 -16.84
C SER A 350 -18.45 -12.08 -15.89
N ASN A 351 -19.39 -11.37 -15.29
CA ASN A 351 -20.40 -11.94 -14.41
C ASN A 351 -19.79 -12.80 -13.28
N VAL A 352 -18.77 -12.25 -12.60
CA VAL A 352 -18.21 -12.87 -11.39
C VAL A 352 -18.63 -12.03 -10.19
N HIS A 353 -19.31 -12.65 -9.24
CA HIS A 353 -19.78 -11.98 -8.03
C HIS A 353 -19.17 -12.63 -6.79
N LEU A 354 -18.62 -11.81 -5.91
CA LEU A 354 -18.10 -12.22 -4.61
C LEU A 354 -18.89 -11.51 -3.51
N THR A 355 -19.47 -12.27 -2.60
CA THR A 355 -19.99 -11.72 -1.35
C THR A 355 -19.18 -12.24 -0.19
N GLY A 356 -18.82 -11.36 0.73
CA GLY A 356 -18.04 -11.69 1.92
C GLY A 356 -18.70 -11.14 3.18
N ALA A 357 -18.54 -11.84 4.29
CA ALA A 357 -18.91 -11.33 5.60
C ALA A 357 -17.88 -11.74 6.65
N LEU A 358 -17.61 -10.83 7.58
CA LEU A 358 -16.83 -11.05 8.79
C LEU A 358 -17.75 -10.86 9.98
N LYS A 359 -17.75 -11.80 10.90
CA LYS A 359 -18.48 -11.74 12.16
C LYS A 359 -17.67 -12.38 13.27
N GLY A 360 -17.05 -11.57 14.13
CA GLY A 360 -16.29 -12.07 15.27
C GLY A 360 -15.15 -13.01 14.85
N ALA A 361 -14.27 -12.58 13.94
CA ALA A 361 -13.17 -13.35 13.36
C ALA A 361 -13.58 -14.53 12.46
N LEU A 362 -14.87 -14.83 12.30
CA LEU A 362 -15.36 -15.79 11.31
C LEU A 362 -15.59 -15.08 9.98
N VAL A 363 -14.87 -15.49 8.95
CA VAL A 363 -15.03 -15.04 7.56
C VAL A 363 -15.88 -16.04 6.81
N THR A 364 -16.90 -15.56 6.12
CA THR A 364 -17.66 -16.34 5.14
C THR A 364 -17.58 -15.66 3.79
N ALA A 365 -17.46 -16.42 2.71
CA ALA A 365 -17.43 -15.89 1.36
C ALA A 365 -18.21 -16.81 0.41
N ASN A 366 -18.93 -16.19 -0.49
CA ASN A 366 -19.57 -16.87 -1.62
C ASN A 366 -19.10 -16.21 -2.91
N LEU A 367 -18.57 -17.01 -3.85
CA LEU A 367 -18.16 -16.58 -5.16
C LEU A 367 -18.98 -17.31 -6.21
N THR A 368 -19.58 -16.57 -7.12
CA THR A 368 -20.30 -17.11 -8.27
C THR A 368 -19.68 -16.59 -9.56
N SER A 369 -19.57 -17.44 -10.56
CA SER A 369 -19.14 -17.10 -11.92
C SER A 369 -20.11 -17.70 -12.91
N ASP A 370 -20.65 -16.87 -13.80
CA ASP A 370 -21.54 -17.30 -14.88
C ASP A 370 -21.12 -16.68 -16.21
N ASN A 371 -20.08 -17.27 -16.79
CA ASN A 371 -19.58 -16.88 -18.11
C ASN A 371 -19.27 -18.12 -18.96
N ALA A 372 -18.94 -17.89 -20.23
CA ALA A 372 -18.74 -19.00 -21.18
C ALA A 372 -17.55 -19.91 -20.81
N LEU A 373 -16.49 -19.35 -20.18
CA LEU A 373 -15.29 -20.10 -19.80
C LEU A 373 -15.50 -20.92 -18.52
N LEU A 374 -16.22 -20.34 -17.55
CA LEU A 374 -16.32 -20.90 -16.21
C LEU A 374 -17.68 -20.58 -15.59
N LYS A 375 -18.46 -21.63 -15.30
CA LYS A 375 -19.64 -21.53 -14.45
C LYS A 375 -19.38 -22.27 -13.16
N MET A 376 -19.36 -21.53 -12.07
CA MET A 376 -19.07 -22.10 -10.76
C MET A 376 -19.74 -21.35 -9.62
N THR A 377 -19.90 -22.05 -8.51
CA THR A 377 -20.24 -21.48 -7.21
C THR A 377 -19.22 -21.97 -6.17
N THR A 378 -18.74 -21.08 -5.33
CA THR A 378 -17.81 -21.42 -4.23
C THR A 378 -18.35 -20.85 -2.94
N ASP A 379 -18.43 -21.67 -1.91
CA ASP A 379 -18.71 -21.28 -0.54
C ASP A 379 -17.47 -21.52 0.31
N ALA A 380 -17.04 -20.53 1.06
CA ALA A 380 -15.90 -20.61 1.95
C ALA A 380 -16.23 -20.09 3.35
N GLU A 381 -15.71 -20.76 4.34
CA GLU A 381 -15.76 -20.35 5.73
C GLU A 381 -14.37 -20.50 6.36
N TYR A 382 -13.90 -19.49 7.08
CA TYR A 382 -12.58 -19.51 7.70
C TYR A 382 -12.58 -18.74 9.02
N ASN A 383 -11.99 -19.34 10.06
CA ASN A 383 -11.87 -18.72 11.37
C ASN A 383 -10.47 -18.13 11.56
N LEU A 384 -10.40 -16.80 11.63
CA LEU A 384 -9.14 -16.05 11.80
C LEU A 384 -8.55 -16.15 13.22
N ALA A 385 -9.38 -16.45 14.22
CA ALA A 385 -8.93 -16.48 15.62
C ALA A 385 -8.13 -17.72 15.98
N HIS A 386 -8.17 -18.77 15.17
CA HIS A 386 -7.48 -20.02 15.46
C HIS A 386 -6.04 -19.99 14.98
N ARG A 387 -5.14 -20.52 15.82
CA ARG A 387 -3.70 -20.63 15.50
C ARG A 387 -3.41 -21.51 14.27
N TYR A 388 -4.24 -22.53 14.07
CA TYR A 388 -4.15 -23.44 12.93
C TYR A 388 -5.28 -23.11 11.94
N PRO A 389 -5.07 -23.30 10.64
CA PRO A 389 -6.15 -23.16 9.66
C PRO A 389 -7.38 -23.96 10.08
N ASP A 390 -8.51 -23.28 10.21
CA ASP A 390 -9.79 -23.84 10.55
C ASP A 390 -10.83 -23.24 9.60
N GLY A 391 -11.26 -24.05 8.64
CA GLY A 391 -12.18 -23.58 7.63
C GLY A 391 -12.60 -24.68 6.66
N LYS A 392 -13.58 -24.33 5.84
CA LYS A 392 -14.13 -25.18 4.81
C LYS A 392 -14.32 -24.39 3.52
N VAL A 393 -14.02 -25.03 2.40
CA VAL A 393 -14.30 -24.51 1.06
C VAL A 393 -15.05 -25.58 0.28
N THR A 394 -16.12 -25.17 -0.36
CA THR A 394 -16.87 -26.02 -1.31
C THR A 394 -16.91 -25.30 -2.65
N VAL A 395 -16.48 -25.96 -3.71
CA VAL A 395 -16.47 -25.45 -5.08
C VAL A 395 -17.32 -26.37 -5.94
N ASP A 396 -18.33 -25.84 -6.58
CA ASP A 396 -19.16 -26.53 -7.54
C ASP A 396 -18.96 -25.90 -8.92
N VAL A 397 -18.26 -26.61 -9.79
CA VAL A 397 -18.02 -26.21 -11.18
C VAL A 397 -18.97 -26.99 -12.06
N THR A 398 -19.91 -26.29 -12.69
CA THR A 398 -20.85 -26.87 -13.63
C THR A 398 -20.38 -26.82 -15.08
N GLN A 399 -19.46 -25.89 -15.37
CA GLN A 399 -18.85 -25.75 -16.68
C GLN A 399 -17.47 -25.15 -16.58
N LEU A 400 -16.47 -25.84 -17.12
CA LEU A 400 -15.12 -25.31 -17.36
C LEU A 400 -14.69 -25.74 -18.76
N ASP A 401 -14.39 -24.78 -19.63
CA ASP A 401 -13.96 -25.03 -20.99
C ASP A 401 -12.43 -25.13 -21.09
N LEU A 402 -11.89 -26.36 -21.08
CA LEU A 402 -10.46 -26.61 -21.15
C LEU A 402 -9.88 -26.34 -22.55
N HIS A 403 -10.70 -26.38 -23.60
CA HIS A 403 -10.24 -26.07 -24.97
C HIS A 403 -10.05 -24.57 -25.13
N GLU A 404 -11.02 -23.78 -24.73
CA GLU A 404 -10.87 -22.32 -24.71
C GLU A 404 -9.73 -21.86 -23.82
N LEU A 405 -9.46 -22.57 -22.72
CA LEU A 405 -8.26 -22.33 -21.88
C LEU A 405 -6.94 -22.79 -22.52
N GLY A 406 -6.99 -23.43 -23.69
CA GLY A 406 -5.79 -23.93 -24.39
C GLY A 406 -5.13 -25.13 -23.74
N LEU A 407 -5.79 -25.73 -22.74
CA LEU A 407 -5.32 -26.92 -22.05
C LEU A 407 -5.63 -28.22 -22.81
N MET A 408 -6.55 -28.15 -23.76
CA MET A 408 -6.89 -29.26 -24.63
C MET A 408 -6.89 -28.85 -26.11
N PRO A 409 -6.35 -29.70 -27.02
CA PRO A 409 -6.25 -29.37 -28.44
C PRO A 409 -7.60 -29.40 -29.17
N GLN A 410 -8.61 -30.05 -28.61
CA GLN A 410 -9.95 -30.17 -29.18
C GLN A 410 -11.02 -29.92 -28.12
N PRO A 411 -12.18 -29.39 -28.49
CA PRO A 411 -13.31 -29.23 -27.58
C PRO A 411 -13.73 -30.56 -26.97
N MET A 412 -14.01 -30.57 -25.70
CA MET A 412 -14.58 -31.73 -25.02
C MET A 412 -16.05 -31.91 -25.46
N LYS A 413 -16.51 -33.15 -25.65
CA LYS A 413 -17.91 -33.46 -25.94
C LYS A 413 -18.86 -32.96 -24.85
N ARG A 414 -18.38 -32.89 -23.63
CA ARG A 414 -19.09 -32.33 -22.46
C ARG A 414 -18.11 -31.39 -21.71
N PRO A 415 -18.55 -30.24 -21.24
CA PRO A 415 -17.69 -29.38 -20.42
C PRO A 415 -17.26 -30.12 -19.15
N LEU A 416 -16.09 -29.73 -18.63
CA LEU A 416 -15.60 -30.26 -17.35
C LEU A 416 -16.50 -29.72 -16.23
N ALA A 417 -17.07 -30.64 -15.47
CA ALA A 417 -17.87 -30.31 -14.29
C ALA A 417 -17.36 -31.14 -13.10
N PHE A 418 -17.24 -30.52 -11.93
CA PHE A 418 -16.81 -31.19 -10.72
C PHE A 418 -17.29 -30.48 -9.46
N ASN A 419 -17.40 -31.22 -8.38
CA ASN A 419 -17.59 -30.70 -7.04
C ASN A 419 -16.37 -31.01 -6.21
N LEU A 420 -15.82 -29.99 -5.53
CA LEU A 420 -14.68 -30.09 -4.60
C LEU A 420 -15.10 -29.56 -3.23
N SER A 421 -14.91 -30.35 -2.20
CA SER A 421 -15.01 -29.93 -0.80
C SER A 421 -13.68 -30.13 -0.11
N ALA A 422 -13.13 -29.09 0.48
CA ALA A 422 -11.93 -29.15 1.29
C ALA A 422 -12.22 -28.56 2.68
N GLU A 423 -11.76 -29.25 3.71
CA GLU A 423 -11.93 -28.86 5.10
C GLU A 423 -10.62 -29.00 5.84
N ALA A 424 -10.25 -27.98 6.59
CA ALA A 424 -9.10 -28.00 7.49
C ALA A 424 -9.58 -27.80 8.91
N ARG A 425 -9.25 -28.72 9.82
CA ARG A 425 -9.56 -28.64 11.26
C ARG A 425 -8.44 -29.23 12.08
N GLN A 426 -8.00 -28.53 13.12
CA GLN A 426 -7.06 -29.06 14.10
C GLN A 426 -5.86 -29.78 13.50
N ASN A 427 -5.19 -29.16 12.56
CA ASN A 427 -4.04 -29.75 11.87
C ASN A 427 -4.36 -31.01 11.05
N ARG A 428 -5.56 -31.14 10.56
CA ARG A 428 -6.00 -32.20 9.62
C ARG A 428 -6.62 -31.55 8.40
N VAL A 429 -6.43 -32.19 7.26
CA VAL A 429 -7.02 -31.76 5.98
C VAL A 429 -7.83 -32.93 5.40
N PHE A 430 -9.04 -32.62 4.98
CA PHE A 430 -9.92 -33.54 4.26
C PHE A 430 -10.31 -32.89 2.94
N THR A 431 -10.16 -33.62 1.85
CA THR A 431 -10.57 -33.16 0.53
C THR A 431 -11.40 -34.25 -0.14
N HIS A 432 -12.52 -33.86 -0.72
CA HIS A 432 -13.39 -34.71 -1.50
C HIS A 432 -13.67 -34.04 -2.83
N LEU A 433 -13.35 -34.73 -3.93
CA LEU A 433 -13.62 -34.26 -5.29
C LEU A 433 -14.42 -35.32 -6.03
N THR A 434 -15.48 -34.86 -6.72
CA THR A 434 -16.30 -35.71 -7.59
C THR A 434 -16.45 -35.09 -8.97
N SER A 435 -16.40 -35.88 -10.01
CA SER A 435 -16.64 -35.44 -11.39
C SER A 435 -17.19 -36.63 -12.21
N GLY A 436 -18.48 -36.57 -12.53
CA GLY A 436 -19.16 -37.73 -13.05
C GLY A 436 -19.14 -38.91 -12.06
N ASP A 437 -18.70 -40.08 -12.50
CA ASP A 437 -18.48 -41.26 -11.65
C ASP A 437 -17.09 -41.33 -10.99
N MET A 438 -16.22 -40.33 -11.24
CA MET A 438 -14.92 -40.20 -10.58
C MET A 438 -15.07 -39.65 -9.18
N LYS A 439 -14.36 -40.24 -8.22
CA LYS A 439 -14.26 -39.77 -6.83
C LYS A 439 -12.83 -39.82 -6.36
N LEU A 440 -12.37 -38.71 -5.77
CA LEU A 440 -11.06 -38.60 -5.11
C LEU A 440 -11.26 -38.14 -3.67
N ASN A 441 -10.70 -38.86 -2.72
CA ASN A 441 -10.70 -38.46 -1.32
C ASN A 441 -9.25 -38.42 -0.83
N LEU A 442 -8.88 -37.32 -0.19
CA LEU A 442 -7.61 -37.12 0.48
C LEU A 442 -7.87 -36.84 1.96
N SER A 443 -7.16 -37.53 2.83
CA SER A 443 -7.14 -37.27 4.26
C SER A 443 -5.68 -37.20 4.74
N ALA A 444 -5.25 -36.02 5.21
CA ALA A 444 -3.92 -35.80 5.73
C ALA A 444 -3.95 -35.47 7.23
N ARG A 445 -2.94 -35.96 7.96
CA ARG A 445 -2.73 -35.68 9.39
C ARG A 445 -1.70 -34.57 9.58
N SER A 446 -1.76 -33.56 8.73
CA SER A 446 -0.88 -32.38 8.76
C SER A 446 -1.70 -31.14 8.43
N GLY A 447 -1.26 -29.99 8.89
CA GLY A 447 -1.89 -28.70 8.50
C GLY A 447 -1.74 -28.43 7.02
N VAL A 448 -2.59 -27.54 6.47
CA VAL A 448 -2.62 -27.21 5.04
C VAL A 448 -1.24 -26.81 4.52
N ASN A 449 -0.56 -25.87 5.19
CA ASN A 449 0.78 -25.41 4.75
C ASN A 449 1.82 -26.53 4.77
N SER A 450 1.79 -27.38 5.80
CA SER A 450 2.68 -28.52 5.91
C SER A 450 2.41 -29.56 4.83
N LEU A 451 1.12 -29.83 4.54
CA LEU A 451 0.74 -30.75 3.48
C LEU A 451 1.20 -30.25 2.11
N ILE A 452 0.97 -28.97 1.81
CA ILE A 452 1.41 -28.35 0.56
C ILE A 452 2.94 -28.44 0.44
N SER A 453 3.67 -27.98 1.47
CA SER A 453 5.14 -27.99 1.45
C SER A 453 5.72 -29.40 1.29
N GLN A 454 5.20 -30.39 2.03
CA GLN A 454 5.62 -31.80 1.90
C GLN A 454 5.29 -32.37 0.53
N SER A 455 4.09 -32.07 -0.01
CA SER A 455 3.70 -32.55 -1.33
C SER A 455 4.55 -31.93 -2.44
N THR A 456 4.87 -30.64 -2.36
CA THR A 456 5.75 -29.95 -3.30
C THR A 456 7.16 -30.55 -3.23
N HIS A 457 7.70 -30.68 -2.01
CA HIS A 457 9.02 -31.28 -1.82
C HIS A 457 9.10 -32.73 -2.36
N PHE A 458 8.09 -33.55 -2.11
CA PHE A 458 8.01 -34.90 -2.67
C PHE A 458 8.01 -34.88 -4.20
N MET A 459 7.24 -33.98 -4.82
CA MET A 459 7.20 -33.84 -6.28
C MET A 459 8.54 -33.40 -6.85
N ASP A 460 9.21 -32.45 -6.20
CA ASP A 460 10.55 -32.00 -6.63
C ASP A 460 11.58 -33.13 -6.58
N VAL A 461 11.60 -33.89 -5.49
CA VAL A 461 12.47 -35.05 -5.34
C VAL A 461 12.15 -36.11 -6.40
N LEU A 462 10.88 -36.41 -6.62
CA LEU A 462 10.42 -37.38 -7.62
C LEU A 462 10.82 -36.96 -9.04
N MET A 463 10.55 -35.72 -9.43
CA MET A 463 10.87 -35.22 -10.78
C MET A 463 12.38 -35.21 -11.02
N LYS A 464 13.17 -34.77 -10.04
CA LYS A 464 14.63 -34.82 -10.10
C LYS A 464 15.13 -36.23 -10.38
N GLN A 465 14.61 -37.23 -9.65
CA GLN A 465 15.02 -38.62 -9.83
C GLN A 465 14.59 -39.23 -11.16
N ILE A 466 13.43 -38.80 -11.68
CA ILE A 466 12.99 -39.17 -13.03
C ILE A 466 13.95 -38.63 -14.10
N ASP A 467 14.32 -37.33 -13.97
CA ASP A 467 15.24 -36.68 -14.91
C ASP A 467 16.65 -37.32 -14.85
N GLU A 468 17.13 -37.63 -13.67
CA GLU A 468 18.41 -38.32 -13.43
C GLU A 468 18.40 -39.82 -13.82
N LYS A 469 17.20 -40.36 -14.11
CA LYS A 469 16.98 -41.82 -14.35
C LYS A 469 17.57 -42.72 -13.25
N ALA A 470 17.57 -42.19 -12.04
CA ALA A 470 18.13 -42.86 -10.85
C ALA A 470 17.07 -42.82 -9.73
N LEU A 471 16.80 -43.96 -9.10
CA LEU A 471 15.80 -44.08 -8.07
C LEU A 471 16.45 -44.22 -6.68
N ASN A 472 16.30 -43.22 -5.83
CA ASN A 472 16.69 -43.26 -4.42
C ASN A 472 15.46 -43.44 -3.53
N HIS A 473 15.15 -44.66 -3.18
CA HIS A 473 14.00 -45.02 -2.36
C HIS A 473 14.00 -44.38 -0.97
N ALA A 474 15.16 -44.15 -0.36
CA ALA A 474 15.27 -43.55 0.97
C ALA A 474 14.86 -42.09 0.94
N GLU A 475 15.41 -41.32 -0.01
CA GLU A 475 15.10 -39.90 -0.19
C GLU A 475 13.62 -39.66 -0.55
N LEU A 476 13.06 -40.48 -1.47
CA LEU A 476 11.63 -40.42 -1.80
C LEU A 476 10.76 -40.73 -0.59
N ARG A 477 11.14 -41.72 0.22
CA ARG A 477 10.37 -42.09 1.41
C ARG A 477 10.38 -41.01 2.46
N GLU A 478 11.50 -40.36 2.73
CA GLU A 478 11.61 -39.24 3.66
C GLU A 478 10.77 -38.03 3.24
N ALA A 479 10.65 -37.79 1.93
CA ALA A 479 9.88 -36.72 1.38
C ALA A 479 8.36 -36.96 1.37
N LEU A 480 7.87 -38.17 1.68
CA LEU A 480 6.43 -38.51 1.61
C LEU A 480 5.59 -37.71 2.60
N PRO A 481 4.46 -37.12 2.16
CA PRO A 481 3.47 -36.57 3.08
C PRO A 481 2.74 -37.69 3.84
N THR A 482 2.29 -37.40 5.06
CA THR A 482 1.45 -38.34 5.82
C THR A 482 -0.01 -38.16 5.41
N ALA A 483 -0.49 -38.99 4.48
CA ALA A 483 -1.82 -38.88 3.90
C ALA A 483 -2.41 -40.23 3.50
N ILE A 484 -3.72 -40.26 3.37
CA ILE A 484 -4.47 -41.37 2.77
C ILE A 484 -5.20 -40.80 1.55
N LEU A 485 -4.95 -41.41 0.40
CA LEU A 485 -5.59 -41.12 -0.87
C LEU A 485 -6.46 -42.28 -1.30
N SER A 486 -7.70 -42.03 -1.65
CA SER A 486 -8.55 -42.99 -2.35
C SER A 486 -9.10 -42.40 -3.63
N PHE A 487 -9.04 -43.13 -4.69
CA PHE A 487 -9.50 -42.74 -6.02
C PHE A 487 -10.33 -43.87 -6.62
N SER A 488 -11.43 -43.51 -7.24
CA SER A 488 -12.25 -44.44 -8.05
C SER A 488 -12.82 -43.71 -9.27
N ALA A 489 -12.85 -44.37 -10.41
CA ALA A 489 -13.38 -43.79 -11.65
C ALA A 489 -13.97 -44.91 -12.54
N GLY A 490 -15.14 -44.72 -13.06
CA GLY A 490 -15.75 -45.54 -14.10
C GLY A 490 -15.54 -44.93 -15.49
N LYS A 491 -16.54 -45.01 -16.37
CA LYS A 491 -16.44 -44.54 -17.78
C LYS A 491 -16.99 -43.16 -18.04
N GLU A 492 -17.76 -42.61 -17.12
CA GLU A 492 -18.48 -41.33 -17.28
C GLU A 492 -17.85 -40.20 -16.49
N ASN A 493 -16.58 -39.90 -16.80
CA ASN A 493 -15.80 -38.86 -16.12
C ASN A 493 -14.76 -38.24 -17.05
N PRO A 494 -14.19 -37.07 -16.69
CA PRO A 494 -13.20 -36.38 -17.51
C PRO A 494 -11.93 -37.17 -17.80
N LEU A 495 -11.47 -38.01 -16.85
CA LEU A 495 -10.29 -38.85 -17.04
C LEU A 495 -10.54 -39.89 -18.14
N ALA A 496 -11.70 -40.57 -18.11
CA ALA A 496 -12.07 -41.51 -19.14
C ALA A 496 -12.20 -40.85 -20.52
N TYR A 497 -12.78 -39.65 -20.58
CA TYR A 497 -12.90 -38.90 -21.84
C TYR A 497 -11.51 -38.46 -22.37
N PHE A 498 -10.63 -38.01 -21.51
CA PHE A 498 -9.26 -37.65 -21.89
C PHE A 498 -8.47 -38.87 -22.40
N LEU A 499 -8.51 -39.99 -21.67
CA LEU A 499 -7.83 -41.21 -22.07
C LEU A 499 -8.37 -41.77 -23.40
N ALA A 500 -9.67 -41.62 -23.64
CA ALA A 500 -10.28 -42.01 -24.93
C ALA A 500 -9.67 -41.25 -26.13
N THR A 501 -9.24 -39.99 -25.95
CA THR A 501 -8.53 -39.23 -27.01
C THR A 501 -7.16 -39.79 -27.35
N LYS A 502 -6.61 -40.65 -26.46
CA LYS A 502 -5.35 -41.37 -26.60
C LYS A 502 -5.53 -42.84 -26.96
N ASN A 503 -6.71 -43.26 -27.38
CA ASN A 503 -7.10 -44.64 -27.64
C ASN A 503 -6.96 -45.56 -26.41
N ILE A 504 -7.04 -45.00 -25.20
CA ILE A 504 -6.99 -45.73 -23.94
C ILE A 504 -8.40 -45.76 -23.35
N SER A 505 -8.90 -46.92 -22.97
CA SER A 505 -10.16 -47.07 -22.28
C SER A 505 -10.05 -48.12 -21.18
N TYR A 506 -10.90 -48.00 -20.16
CA TYR A 506 -10.99 -48.92 -19.04
C TYR A 506 -12.47 -49.06 -18.64
N HIS A 507 -12.77 -50.10 -17.85
CA HIS A 507 -14.11 -50.28 -17.29
C HIS A 507 -14.26 -49.51 -15.98
N ASP A 508 -13.36 -49.70 -15.06
CA ASP A 508 -13.21 -48.97 -13.81
C ASP A 508 -11.78 -49.02 -13.29
N VAL A 509 -11.44 -48.01 -12.49
CA VAL A 509 -10.17 -47.91 -11.78
C VAL A 509 -10.48 -47.64 -10.32
N SER A 510 -9.81 -48.35 -9.43
CA SER A 510 -9.86 -48.07 -7.99
C SER A 510 -8.46 -48.10 -7.39
N MET A 511 -8.16 -47.12 -6.54
CA MET A 511 -6.88 -47.00 -5.85
C MET A 511 -7.10 -46.54 -4.42
N LYS A 512 -6.36 -47.10 -3.47
CA LYS A 512 -6.32 -46.61 -2.10
C LYS A 512 -4.91 -46.77 -1.58
N PHE A 513 -4.26 -45.65 -1.32
CA PHE A 513 -2.89 -45.59 -0.82
C PHE A 513 -2.85 -44.78 0.47
N GLY A 514 -2.03 -45.24 1.41
CA GLY A 514 -1.54 -44.48 2.52
C GLY A 514 -0.06 -44.18 2.33
N THR A 515 0.37 -43.01 2.74
CA THR A 515 1.77 -42.56 2.64
C THR A 515 2.24 -42.00 3.96
N ALA A 516 3.46 -42.27 4.35
CA ALA A 516 4.17 -41.60 5.45
C ALA A 516 5.67 -41.89 5.37
N PRO A 517 6.53 -41.00 5.89
CA PRO A 517 7.99 -41.25 5.94
C PRO A 517 8.37 -42.52 6.70
N ASP A 518 7.68 -42.86 7.77
CA ASP A 518 8.00 -43.99 8.63
C ASP A 518 7.80 -45.36 7.96
N TRP A 519 6.74 -45.52 7.18
CA TRP A 519 6.37 -46.81 6.60
C TRP A 519 6.24 -46.81 5.05
N GLY A 520 6.51 -45.65 4.40
CA GLY A 520 6.51 -45.56 2.95
C GLY A 520 5.12 -45.45 2.32
N ILE A 521 4.94 -46.05 1.17
CA ILE A 521 3.67 -46.16 0.44
C ILE A 521 3.09 -47.55 0.64
N ASN A 522 1.83 -47.59 1.07
CA ASN A 522 1.12 -48.85 1.26
C ASN A 522 -0.30 -48.72 0.69
N GLY A 523 -0.73 -49.70 -0.09
CA GLY A 523 -2.05 -49.59 -0.68
C GLY A 523 -2.38 -50.65 -1.72
N LYS A 524 -3.49 -50.41 -2.40
CA LYS A 524 -4.01 -51.30 -3.45
C LYS A 524 -4.48 -50.46 -4.62
N ALA A 525 -4.27 -50.94 -5.83
CA ALA A 525 -4.83 -50.42 -7.05
C ALA A 525 -5.38 -51.55 -7.92
N ALA A 526 -6.50 -51.32 -8.57
CA ALA A 526 -7.08 -52.24 -9.55
C ALA A 526 -7.53 -51.43 -10.77
N VAL A 527 -7.29 -51.97 -11.95
CA VAL A 527 -7.77 -51.47 -13.22
C VAL A 527 -8.43 -52.64 -13.96
N HIS A 528 -9.72 -52.51 -14.30
CA HIS A 528 -10.46 -53.54 -15.00
C HIS A 528 -10.69 -53.18 -16.47
N ALA A 529 -10.52 -54.20 -17.34
CA ALA A 529 -10.75 -54.13 -18.79
C ALA A 529 -10.02 -52.98 -19.48
N LEU A 530 -8.72 -52.84 -19.20
CA LEU A 530 -7.87 -51.83 -19.83
C LEU A 530 -7.61 -52.20 -21.30
N LYS A 531 -7.90 -51.27 -22.20
CA LYS A 531 -7.60 -51.35 -23.63
C LYS A 531 -6.70 -50.20 -24.01
N MET A 532 -5.57 -50.49 -24.66
CA MET A 532 -4.61 -49.53 -25.22
C MET A 532 -4.24 -50.01 -26.63
N ASP A 533 -4.74 -49.31 -27.65
CA ASP A 533 -4.61 -49.73 -29.04
C ASP A 533 -4.95 -51.22 -29.26
N THR A 534 -3.98 -52.08 -29.53
CA THR A 534 -4.14 -53.54 -29.72
C THR A 534 -4.01 -54.35 -28.43
N LEU A 535 -3.55 -53.75 -27.32
CA LEU A 535 -3.36 -54.43 -26.04
C LEU A 535 -4.70 -54.42 -25.26
N GLN A 536 -5.14 -55.61 -24.83
CA GLN A 536 -6.30 -55.75 -23.97
C GLN A 536 -5.88 -56.55 -22.71
N LEU A 537 -6.13 -55.94 -21.54
CA LEU A 537 -5.83 -56.56 -20.24
C LEU A 537 -7.14 -56.60 -19.44
N ASP A 538 -7.53 -57.79 -18.96
CA ASP A 538 -8.76 -58.01 -18.23
C ASP A 538 -8.72 -57.32 -16.87
N THR A 539 -7.69 -57.61 -16.09
CA THR A 539 -7.53 -56.98 -14.77
C THR A 539 -6.05 -56.82 -14.46
N ILE A 540 -5.68 -55.60 -14.01
CA ILE A 540 -4.37 -55.29 -13.45
C ILE A 540 -4.58 -55.00 -11.98
N PHE A 541 -3.87 -55.71 -11.14
CA PHE A 541 -3.95 -55.56 -9.69
C PHE A 541 -2.57 -55.31 -9.09
N PHE A 542 -2.45 -54.29 -8.22
CA PHE A 542 -1.25 -53.94 -7.48
C PHE A 542 -1.55 -53.93 -5.99
N THR A 543 -0.66 -54.46 -5.19
CA THR A 543 -0.71 -54.40 -3.72
C THR A 543 0.60 -53.90 -3.17
#